data_2cc3776905be416fba7272b05784f483
#
_entry.id   2cc3776905be416fba7272b05784f483
#
_cell.length_a   1.000
_cell.length_b   1.000
_cell.length_c   1.000
_cell.angle_alpha   90.00
_cell.angle_beta   90.00
_cell.angle_gamma   90.00
#
_symmetry.space_group_name_H-M   'P 1'
#
loop_
_entity.id
_entity.type
_entity.pdbx_description
1 polymer ?
#
loop_
_entity_poly.entity_id
_entity_poly.type
_entity_poly.pdbx_seq_one_letter_code
_entity_poly.pdbx_strand_id
1 'polypeptide(L)'
;MASSKVNLNNPPKFLSILGSKDVNFDENNESITMTFDISDELTHSDGKIVQGGFITAMLDTTMAHLLIFVKKGEYNPLTLSINVAFVASGSPGIFTAKAKIEKLGNSIVFTSGSLHQEDKLIATATSTNKLIKF
;
A
#
# COMPACT_ATOMS: atom_id res chain seq x y z
N MET A 1 15.75 11.19 -20.37
CA MET A 1 14.70 10.79 -19.44
C MET A 1 14.92 11.48 -18.09
N ALA A 2 13.92 12.17 -17.60
CA ALA A 2 14.04 12.81 -16.29
C ALA A 2 14.23 11.73 -15.22
N SER A 3 15.21 11.94 -14.34
CA SER A 3 15.42 11.01 -13.23
C SER A 3 14.26 11.12 -12.24
N SER A 4 13.78 9.98 -11.78
CA SER A 4 12.79 9.94 -10.73
C SER A 4 13.38 10.48 -9.43
N LYS A 5 12.62 11.29 -8.71
CA LYS A 5 13.01 11.74 -7.36
C LYS A 5 12.85 10.64 -6.33
N VAL A 6 11.97 9.68 -6.61
CA VAL A 6 11.82 8.48 -5.79
C VAL A 6 12.73 7.39 -6.34
N ASN A 7 13.65 6.91 -5.52
CA ASN A 7 14.58 5.86 -5.94
C ASN A 7 13.92 4.50 -5.74
N LEU A 8 13.39 3.94 -6.82
CA LEU A 8 12.72 2.64 -6.79
C LEU A 8 13.71 1.47 -6.66
N ASN A 9 15.00 1.70 -6.92
CA ASN A 9 16.04 0.68 -6.78
C ASN A 9 16.58 0.58 -5.35
N ASN A 10 16.26 1.57 -4.51
CA ASN A 10 16.67 1.59 -3.11
C ASN A 10 15.46 1.94 -2.25
N PRO A 11 14.54 0.99 -2.07
CA PRO A 11 13.28 1.25 -1.37
C PRO A 11 13.51 1.53 0.12
N PRO A 12 12.56 2.23 0.77
CA PRO A 12 12.64 2.47 2.20
C PRO A 12 12.74 1.18 3.01
N LYS A 13 13.45 1.26 4.13
CA LYS A 13 13.69 0.08 4.99
C LYS A 13 12.41 -0.54 5.54
N PHE A 14 11.36 0.27 5.75
CA PHE A 14 10.11 -0.26 6.31
C PHE A 14 9.47 -1.30 5.39
N LEU A 15 9.74 -1.28 4.09
CA LEU A 15 9.22 -2.28 3.16
C LEU A 15 9.75 -3.67 3.48
N SER A 16 11.00 -3.78 3.95
CA SER A 16 11.53 -5.08 4.36
C SER A 16 10.89 -5.57 5.66
N ILE A 17 10.53 -4.65 6.55
CA ILE A 17 9.81 -4.99 7.78
C ILE A 17 8.43 -5.56 7.44
N LEU A 18 7.74 -4.95 6.47
CA LEU A 18 6.44 -5.45 5.99
C LEU A 18 6.57 -6.68 5.11
N GLY A 19 7.80 -7.08 4.75
CA GLY A 19 8.01 -8.23 3.89
C GLY A 19 7.53 -8.03 2.46
N SER A 20 7.66 -6.81 1.93
CA SER A 20 7.25 -6.51 0.56
C SER A 20 8.00 -7.40 -0.43
N LYS A 21 7.28 -8.07 -1.32
CA LYS A 21 7.85 -9.00 -2.30
C LYS A 21 7.70 -8.52 -3.72
N ASP A 22 6.47 -8.36 -4.17
CA ASP A 22 6.17 -8.06 -5.56
C ASP A 22 5.35 -6.79 -5.67
N VAL A 23 5.62 -6.02 -6.72
CA VAL A 23 4.87 -4.83 -7.08
C VAL A 23 4.50 -4.96 -8.55
N ASN A 24 3.21 -4.88 -8.85
CA ASN A 24 2.72 -4.98 -10.23
C ASN A 24 1.78 -3.82 -10.51
N PHE A 25 2.27 -2.87 -11.32
CA PHE A 25 1.51 -1.68 -11.70
C PHE A 25 0.86 -1.88 -13.07
N ASP A 26 -0.45 -1.68 -13.13
CA ASP A 26 -1.22 -1.70 -14.37
C ASP A 26 -1.43 -0.26 -14.83
N GLU A 27 -0.64 0.19 -15.79
CA GLU A 27 -0.68 1.56 -16.29
C GLU A 27 -2.03 1.89 -16.95
N ASN A 28 -2.61 0.93 -17.65
CA ASN A 28 -3.86 1.17 -18.40
C ASN A 28 -5.04 1.41 -17.47
N ASN A 29 -5.10 0.69 -16.36
CA ASN A 29 -6.18 0.80 -15.38
C ASN A 29 -5.83 1.69 -14.19
N GLU A 30 -4.59 2.19 -14.15
CA GLU A 30 -4.07 2.98 -13.02
C GLU A 30 -4.36 2.29 -11.69
N SER A 31 -3.94 1.02 -11.62
CA SER A 31 -4.09 0.19 -10.44
C SER A 31 -2.79 -0.53 -10.12
N ILE A 32 -2.66 -0.98 -8.89
CA ILE A 32 -1.44 -1.63 -8.42
C ILE A 32 -1.80 -2.83 -7.55
N THR A 33 -0.95 -3.84 -7.62
CA THR A 33 -1.03 -5.00 -6.72
C THR A 33 0.34 -5.15 -6.06
N MET A 34 0.35 -5.26 -4.74
CA MET A 34 1.56 -5.53 -3.98
C MET A 34 1.35 -6.75 -3.10
N THR A 35 2.39 -7.56 -2.96
CA THR A 35 2.35 -8.71 -2.05
C THR A 35 3.35 -8.50 -0.93
N PHE A 36 2.98 -9.00 0.25
CA PHE A 36 3.77 -8.87 1.48
C PHE A 36 3.82 -10.23 2.16
N ASP A 37 4.98 -10.59 2.70
CA ASP A 37 5.12 -11.77 3.53
C ASP A 37 5.31 -11.32 4.97
N ILE A 38 4.23 -11.29 5.72
CA ILE A 38 4.21 -10.76 7.08
C ILE A 38 4.75 -11.81 8.06
N SER A 39 5.77 -11.41 8.83
CA SER A 39 6.36 -12.27 9.84
C SER A 39 5.53 -12.26 11.12
N ASP A 40 5.75 -13.28 11.96
CA ASP A 40 5.06 -13.37 13.25
C ASP A 40 5.50 -12.27 14.23
N GLU A 41 6.59 -11.56 13.94
CA GLU A 41 7.01 -10.41 14.77
C GLU A 41 6.00 -9.27 14.72
N LEU A 42 5.15 -9.22 13.68
CA LEU A 42 4.16 -8.16 13.49
C LEU A 42 2.77 -8.59 13.97
N THR A 43 2.72 -9.50 14.92
CA THR A 43 1.47 -10.10 15.39
C THR A 43 1.26 -9.90 16.89
N HIS A 44 0.06 -10.20 17.33
CA HIS A 44 -0.31 -10.36 18.72
C HIS A 44 -0.98 -11.72 18.89
N SER A 45 -1.45 -12.05 20.09
CA SER A 45 -2.17 -13.29 20.38
C SER A 45 -1.34 -14.53 20.03
N ASP A 46 -0.14 -14.61 20.63
CA ASP A 46 0.78 -15.75 20.49
C ASP A 46 1.23 -15.98 19.04
N GLY A 47 1.48 -14.90 18.31
CA GLY A 47 1.98 -14.99 16.94
C GLY A 47 0.93 -15.35 15.91
N LYS A 48 -0.35 -15.27 16.22
CA LYS A 48 -1.43 -15.77 15.36
C LYS A 48 -2.14 -14.70 14.57
N ILE A 49 -2.23 -13.48 15.08
CA ILE A 49 -3.05 -12.43 14.48
C ILE A 49 -2.18 -11.23 14.13
N VAL A 50 -2.16 -10.85 12.85
CA VAL A 50 -1.42 -9.67 12.41
C VAL A 50 -2.05 -8.42 13.02
N GLN A 51 -1.21 -7.59 13.63
CA GLN A 51 -1.66 -6.38 14.31
C GLN A 51 -2.23 -5.38 13.30
N GLY A 52 -3.35 -4.73 13.67
CA GLY A 52 -4.11 -3.88 12.74
C GLY A 52 -3.33 -2.72 12.15
N GLY A 53 -2.34 -2.19 12.88
CA GLY A 53 -1.46 -1.15 12.35
C GLY A 53 -0.65 -1.62 11.15
N PHE A 54 -0.25 -2.89 11.12
CA PHE A 54 0.48 -3.43 9.98
C PHE A 54 -0.44 -3.77 8.80
N ILE A 55 -1.69 -4.15 9.08
CA ILE A 55 -2.72 -4.24 8.05
C ILE A 55 -2.89 -2.88 7.38
N THR A 56 -3.03 -1.82 8.18
CA THR A 56 -3.14 -0.45 7.69
C THR A 56 -1.89 -0.04 6.90
N ALA A 57 -0.70 -0.42 7.39
CA ALA A 57 0.55 -0.08 6.71
C ALA A 57 0.64 -0.71 5.32
N MET A 58 0.20 -1.96 5.16
CA MET A 58 0.19 -2.60 3.84
C MET A 58 -0.73 -1.86 2.87
N LEU A 59 -1.90 -1.45 3.34
CA LEU A 59 -2.86 -0.71 2.51
C LEU A 59 -2.35 0.69 2.18
N ASP A 60 -1.85 1.42 3.17
CA ASP A 60 -1.34 2.77 2.98
C ASP A 60 -0.14 2.76 2.02
N THR A 61 0.77 1.83 2.20
CA THR A 61 1.94 1.66 1.34
C THR A 61 1.53 1.37 -0.10
N THR A 62 0.56 0.50 -0.30
CA THR A 62 0.11 0.13 -1.64
C THR A 62 -0.56 1.30 -2.34
N MET A 63 -1.41 2.05 -1.63
CA MET A 63 -2.05 3.24 -2.19
C MET A 63 -1.02 4.32 -2.52
N ALA A 64 -0.01 4.51 -1.67
CA ALA A 64 1.06 5.49 -1.93
C ALA A 64 1.91 5.08 -3.14
N HIS A 65 2.27 3.80 -3.24
CA HIS A 65 3.06 3.32 -4.38
C HIS A 65 2.31 3.48 -5.70
N LEU A 66 0.99 3.30 -5.69
CA LEU A 66 0.17 3.58 -6.87
C LEU A 66 0.41 5.00 -7.38
N LEU A 67 0.40 5.97 -6.50
CA LEU A 67 0.58 7.38 -6.88
C LEU A 67 2.01 7.66 -7.35
N ILE A 68 3.00 7.00 -6.74
CA ILE A 68 4.38 7.11 -7.19
C ILE A 68 4.50 6.64 -8.64
N PHE A 69 3.92 5.49 -8.96
CA PHE A 69 3.98 4.94 -10.32
C PHE A 69 3.18 5.79 -11.32
N VAL A 70 1.97 6.22 -10.94
CA VAL A 70 1.13 7.05 -11.81
C VAL A 70 1.83 8.35 -12.16
N LYS A 71 2.55 8.94 -11.20
CA LYS A 71 3.28 10.19 -11.39
C LYS A 71 4.74 9.99 -11.78
N LYS A 72 5.13 8.77 -12.13
CA LYS A 72 6.47 8.43 -12.65
C LYS A 72 7.60 8.85 -11.71
N GLY A 73 7.34 8.79 -10.39
CA GLY A 73 8.32 9.09 -9.37
C GLY A 73 8.62 10.57 -9.16
N GLU A 74 7.84 11.47 -9.76
CA GLU A 74 8.10 12.92 -9.65
C GLU A 74 7.49 13.54 -8.40
N TYR A 75 6.56 12.87 -7.77
CA TYR A 75 5.85 13.36 -6.58
C TYR A 75 6.00 12.39 -5.42
N ASN A 76 6.02 12.96 -4.23
CA ASN A 76 5.97 12.20 -2.99
C ASN A 76 4.54 12.30 -2.45
N PRO A 77 3.78 11.21 -2.44
CA PRO A 77 2.43 11.24 -1.87
C PRO A 77 2.50 11.25 -0.36
N LEU A 78 1.74 12.14 0.26
CA LEU A 78 1.54 12.17 1.70
C LEU A 78 0.09 11.83 2.01
N THR A 79 -0.11 10.84 2.85
CA THR A 79 -1.46 10.47 3.30
C THR A 79 -1.96 11.52 4.26
N LEU A 80 -3.05 12.19 3.91
CA LEU A 80 -3.70 13.17 4.78
C LEU A 80 -4.73 12.50 5.67
N SER A 81 -5.39 11.47 5.16
CA SER A 81 -6.44 10.77 5.87
C SER A 81 -6.54 9.36 5.30
N ILE A 82 -6.67 8.39 6.17
CA ILE A 82 -6.91 7.00 5.78
C ILE A 82 -8.01 6.43 6.67
N ASN A 83 -8.92 5.72 6.05
CA ASN A 83 -10.02 5.06 6.74
C ASN A 83 -9.97 3.58 6.40
N VAL A 84 -9.83 2.73 7.41
CA VAL A 84 -9.67 1.29 7.22
C VAL A 84 -10.84 0.58 7.89
N ALA A 85 -11.47 -0.30 7.13
CA ALA A 85 -12.45 -1.24 7.69
C ALA A 85 -11.78 -2.61 7.80
N PHE A 86 -11.68 -3.11 9.02
CA PHE A 86 -11.12 -4.43 9.29
C PHE A 86 -12.23 -5.46 9.22
N VAL A 87 -12.20 -6.30 8.20
CA VAL A 87 -13.29 -7.23 7.89
C VAL A 87 -13.04 -8.59 8.53
N ALA A 88 -11.79 -9.03 8.55
CA ALA A 88 -11.41 -10.33 9.12
C ALA A 88 -9.98 -10.26 9.65
N SER A 89 -9.61 -11.20 10.50
CA SER A 89 -8.24 -11.29 11.00
C SER A 89 -7.35 -11.97 9.96
N GLY A 90 -6.08 -11.58 9.95
CA GLY A 90 -5.06 -12.22 9.14
C GLY A 90 -4.00 -12.88 10.01
N SER A 91 -3.37 -13.90 9.48
CA SER A 91 -2.28 -14.62 10.14
C SER A 91 -0.95 -14.36 9.41
N PRO A 92 0.21 -14.67 10.03
CA PRO A 92 1.49 -14.52 9.33
C PRO A 92 1.48 -15.23 7.99
N GLY A 93 2.14 -14.65 7.00
CA GLY A 93 2.23 -15.20 5.65
C GLY A 93 1.94 -14.16 4.59
N ILE A 94 1.54 -14.64 3.43
CA ILE A 94 1.39 -13.80 2.23
C ILE A 94 0.05 -13.08 2.24
N PHE A 95 0.12 -11.75 2.04
CA PHE A 95 -1.02 -10.88 1.82
C PHE A 95 -0.91 -10.25 0.43
N THR A 96 -2.05 -10.01 -0.18
CA THR A 96 -2.14 -9.31 -1.46
C THR A 96 -2.96 -8.05 -1.28
N ALA A 97 -2.35 -6.90 -1.55
CA ALA A 97 -3.01 -5.60 -1.49
C ALA A 97 -3.21 -5.09 -2.92
N LYS A 98 -4.39 -4.53 -3.18
CA LYS A 98 -4.72 -3.90 -4.46
C LYS A 98 -5.20 -2.50 -4.19
N ALA A 99 -4.81 -1.57 -5.06
CA ALA A 99 -5.25 -0.19 -4.93
C ALA A 99 -5.58 0.40 -6.30
N LYS A 100 -6.51 1.35 -6.29
CA LYS A 100 -6.91 2.08 -7.50
C LYS A 100 -7.16 3.54 -7.17
N ILE A 101 -7.12 4.38 -8.19
CA ILE A 101 -7.44 5.80 -8.06
C ILE A 101 -8.95 5.96 -8.17
N GLU A 102 -9.53 6.67 -7.20
CA GLU A 102 -10.93 7.06 -7.24
C GLU A 102 -11.10 8.42 -7.92
N LYS A 103 -10.22 9.38 -7.61
CA LYS A 103 -10.21 10.69 -8.24
C LYS A 103 -8.81 11.26 -8.20
N LEU A 104 -8.31 11.64 -9.37
CA LEU A 104 -7.00 12.26 -9.52
C LEU A 104 -7.18 13.76 -9.69
N GLY A 105 -6.89 14.53 -8.63
CA GLY A 105 -6.87 15.98 -8.69
C GLY A 105 -5.47 16.51 -8.99
N ASN A 106 -5.33 17.83 -9.02
CA ASN A 106 -4.04 18.47 -9.29
C ASN A 106 -3.01 18.21 -8.18
N SER A 107 -3.44 18.32 -6.93
CA SER A 107 -2.56 18.07 -5.78
C SER A 107 -3.16 17.09 -4.77
N ILE A 108 -4.46 16.88 -4.80
CA ILE A 108 -5.16 15.97 -3.90
C ILE A 108 -5.68 14.78 -4.71
N VAL A 109 -5.38 13.58 -4.23
CA VAL A 109 -5.79 12.34 -4.90
C VAL A 109 -6.52 11.46 -3.91
N PHE A 110 -7.65 10.92 -4.35
CA PHE A 110 -8.44 9.96 -3.56
C PHE A 110 -8.18 8.57 -4.11
N THR A 111 -7.81 7.64 -3.21
CA THR A 111 -7.52 6.26 -3.57
C THR A 111 -8.33 5.31 -2.71
N SER A 112 -8.49 4.09 -3.20
CA SER A 112 -9.09 3.00 -2.43
C SER A 112 -8.25 1.75 -2.58
N GLY A 113 -8.37 0.85 -1.62
CA GLY A 113 -7.62 -0.39 -1.64
C GLY A 113 -8.32 -1.52 -0.90
N SER A 114 -7.86 -2.72 -1.16
CA SER A 114 -8.31 -3.92 -0.49
C SER A 114 -7.13 -4.81 -0.17
N LEU A 115 -7.24 -5.56 0.91
CA LEU A 115 -6.21 -6.50 1.35
C LEU A 115 -6.83 -7.88 1.50
N HIS A 116 -6.20 -8.85 0.88
CA HIS A 116 -6.65 -10.26 0.94
C HIS A 116 -5.52 -11.13 1.46
N GLN A 117 -5.91 -12.20 2.13
CA GLN A 117 -5.02 -13.30 2.44
C GLN A 117 -5.68 -14.56 1.89
N GLU A 118 -5.03 -15.21 0.93
CA GLU A 118 -5.64 -16.23 0.11
C GLU A 118 -6.90 -15.65 -0.53
N ASP A 119 -8.05 -16.28 -0.41
CA ASP A 119 -9.31 -15.76 -0.97
C ASP A 119 -10.13 -14.96 0.04
N LYS A 120 -9.58 -14.71 1.23
CA LYS A 120 -10.31 -14.04 2.31
C LYS A 120 -10.03 -12.54 2.28
N LEU A 121 -11.09 -11.73 2.23
CA LEU A 121 -10.96 -10.28 2.39
C LEU A 121 -10.64 -9.96 3.84
N ILE A 122 -9.52 -9.30 4.07
CA ILE A 122 -9.04 -8.93 5.41
C ILE A 122 -9.46 -7.51 5.76
N ALA A 123 -9.28 -6.56 4.83
CA ALA A 123 -9.57 -5.16 5.09
C ALA A 123 -9.77 -4.39 3.79
N THR A 124 -10.50 -3.28 3.90
CA THR A 124 -10.62 -2.30 2.82
C THR A 124 -10.22 -0.93 3.36
N ALA A 125 -9.81 -0.05 2.46
CA ALA A 125 -9.40 1.29 2.86
C ALA A 125 -9.72 2.31 1.78
N THR A 126 -9.90 3.55 2.22
CA THR A 126 -9.90 4.73 1.36
C THR A 126 -8.91 5.71 1.94
N SER A 127 -8.25 6.48 1.09
CA SER A 127 -7.32 7.51 1.55
C SER A 127 -7.40 8.75 0.70
N THR A 128 -7.09 9.88 1.35
CA THR A 128 -6.89 11.17 0.72
C THR A 128 -5.41 11.49 0.82
N ASN A 129 -4.80 11.82 -0.30
CA ASN A 129 -3.36 12.01 -0.39
C ASN A 129 -3.05 13.34 -1.00
N LYS A 130 -1.98 13.96 -0.54
CA LYS A 130 -1.43 15.17 -1.14
C LYS A 130 -0.16 14.82 -1.91
N LEU A 131 -0.10 15.29 -3.15
CA LEU A 131 1.10 15.13 -3.97
C LEU A 131 2.03 16.30 -3.69
N ILE A 132 3.20 15.98 -3.17
CA ILE A 132 4.25 16.98 -2.92
C ILE A 132 5.34 16.75 -3.94
N LYS A 133 5.71 17.81 -4.65
CA LYS A 133 6.80 17.75 -5.61
C LYS A 133 8.14 17.77 -4.86
N PHE A 134 9.07 16.93 -5.31
CA PHE A 134 10.41 16.90 -4.74
C PHE A 134 11.21 18.15 -5.09
#